data_7fa2644caa657a6a20cc31d2a3d0ae7c
#
_entry.id   7fa2644caa657a6a20cc31d2a3d0ae7c
#
_cell.length_a   1.000
_cell.length_b   1.000
_cell.length_c   1.000
_cell.angle_alpha   90.00
_cell.angle_beta   90.00
_cell.angle_gamma   90.00
#
_symmetry.space_group_name_H-M   'P 1'
#
loop_
_entity.id
_entity.type
_entity.pdbx_description
1 polymer ?
#
loop_
_entity_poly.entity_id
_entity_poly.type
_entity_poly.pdbx_seq_one_letter_code
_entity_poly.pdbx_strand_id
1 'polypeptide(L)'
;MELTAVPATQFSSVQLTDILNACFEAYLVPVTQSVEGFVQRFSAEGMSLVDSRVWLAGDEPAAIAIVARRGSAARLAAFALRPAWRGKGLGRKLMQELLMLLQQQGIETVFLEVIRDNHAAVALYQSLGFTRRYGLCGYLSTELLPRCRAYYSFIPPCPCFGAPLRRVTASFPGCWIRLPSPLCHVRS
;
A
#
# COMPACT_ATOMS: atom_id res chain seq x y z
N MET A 1 1.03 25.11 8.10
CA MET A 1 1.93 24.83 6.97
C MET A 1 1.18 23.87 6.07
N GLU A 2 0.94 24.27 4.84
CA GLU A 2 0.15 23.49 3.87
C GLU A 2 1.09 22.57 3.10
N LEU A 3 0.66 21.31 2.90
CA LEU A 3 1.37 20.34 2.11
C LEU A 3 0.77 20.32 0.70
N THR A 4 1.63 20.36 -0.31
CA THR A 4 1.22 20.31 -1.71
C THR A 4 1.38 18.91 -2.26
N ALA A 5 0.29 18.31 -2.77
CA ALA A 5 0.32 17.00 -3.42
C ALA A 5 0.81 17.11 -4.85
N VAL A 6 1.83 16.33 -5.19
CA VAL A 6 2.35 16.23 -6.56
C VAL A 6 2.35 14.77 -7.02
N PRO A 7 2.10 14.50 -8.31
CA PRO A 7 2.16 13.13 -8.82
C PRO A 7 3.58 12.57 -8.76
N ALA A 8 3.71 11.28 -8.47
CA ALA A 8 5.00 10.61 -8.39
C ALA A 8 5.76 10.58 -9.72
N THR A 9 5.09 10.87 -10.84
CA THR A 9 5.71 11.04 -12.17
C THR A 9 6.72 12.17 -12.26
N GLN A 10 6.72 13.11 -11.30
CA GLN A 10 7.69 14.22 -11.26
C GLN A 10 9.05 13.81 -10.66
N PHE A 11 9.16 12.60 -10.15
CA PHE A 11 10.36 12.11 -9.47
C PHE A 11 10.97 10.93 -10.22
N SER A 12 12.30 10.85 -10.21
CA SER A 12 13.02 9.66 -10.67
C SER A 12 12.84 8.49 -9.68
N SER A 13 13.15 7.27 -10.13
CA SER A 13 13.13 6.09 -9.25
C SER A 13 14.08 6.22 -8.07
N VAL A 14 15.23 6.88 -8.26
CA VAL A 14 16.18 7.18 -7.18
C VAL A 14 15.53 8.08 -6.14
N GLN A 15 14.99 9.21 -6.57
CA GLN A 15 14.31 10.15 -5.66
C GLN A 15 13.12 9.51 -4.93
N LEU A 16 12.29 8.70 -5.62
CA LEU A 16 11.18 8.01 -4.98
C LEU A 16 11.65 6.99 -3.94
N THR A 17 12.76 6.30 -4.22
CA THR A 17 13.35 5.36 -3.25
C THR A 17 13.86 6.09 -2.01
N ASP A 18 14.56 7.22 -2.19
CA ASP A 18 15.07 8.04 -1.09
C ASP A 18 13.94 8.61 -0.24
N ILE A 19 12.90 9.14 -0.90
CA ILE A 19 11.68 9.65 -0.22
C ILE A 19 11.00 8.53 0.57
N LEU A 20 10.85 7.34 -0.03
CA LEU A 20 10.24 6.19 0.61
C LEU A 20 11.04 5.78 1.85
N ASN A 21 12.36 5.62 1.72
CA ASN A 21 13.22 5.27 2.84
C ASN A 21 13.16 6.31 3.97
N ALA A 22 13.21 7.60 3.63
CA ALA A 22 13.06 8.68 4.61
C ALA A 22 11.68 8.69 5.30
N CYS A 23 10.61 8.35 4.56
CA CYS A 23 9.27 8.24 5.13
C CYS A 23 9.06 6.98 5.98
N PHE A 24 9.87 5.92 5.78
CA PHE A 24 9.84 4.70 6.61
C PHE A 24 10.91 4.69 7.70
N GLU A 25 11.65 5.78 7.87
CA GLU A 25 12.58 5.93 9.00
C GLU A 25 11.85 5.74 10.34
N ALA A 26 12.46 5.01 11.27
CA ALA A 26 11.87 4.67 12.58
C ALA A 26 10.49 3.98 12.47
N TYR A 27 10.27 3.16 11.45
CA TYR A 27 9.08 2.32 11.32
C TYR A 27 9.22 1.06 12.18
N LEU A 28 8.08 0.41 12.51
CA LEU A 28 8.01 -0.81 13.35
C LEU A 28 8.91 -1.95 12.88
N VAL A 29 9.09 -2.06 11.59
CA VAL A 29 9.99 -3.03 10.96
C VAL A 29 10.98 -2.22 10.11
N PRO A 30 12.29 -2.48 10.20
CA PRO A 30 13.25 -1.80 9.34
C PRO A 30 12.90 -2.02 7.86
N VAL A 31 12.63 -0.93 7.16
CA VAL A 31 12.35 -0.93 5.73
C VAL A 31 13.43 -0.08 5.07
N THR A 32 14.38 -0.75 4.42
CA THR A 32 15.35 -0.08 3.56
C THR A 32 15.27 -0.72 2.19
N GLN A 33 15.00 0.06 1.18
CA GLN A 33 14.84 -0.41 -0.19
C GLN A 33 15.97 0.14 -1.05
N SER A 34 16.59 -0.72 -1.88
CA SER A 34 17.49 -0.26 -2.94
C SER A 34 16.67 0.23 -4.13
N VAL A 35 17.30 1.02 -5.00
CA VAL A 35 16.66 1.53 -6.23
C VAL A 35 16.24 0.36 -7.13
N GLU A 36 17.10 -0.64 -7.27
CA GLU A 36 16.84 -1.85 -8.08
C GLU A 36 15.63 -2.63 -7.49
N GLY A 37 15.60 -2.80 -6.17
CA GLY A 37 14.50 -3.47 -5.46
C GLY A 37 13.19 -2.70 -5.64
N PHE A 38 13.22 -1.37 -5.56
CA PHE A 38 12.05 -0.52 -5.81
C PHE A 38 11.54 -0.68 -7.26
N VAL A 39 12.43 -0.62 -8.26
CA VAL A 39 12.07 -0.76 -9.68
C VAL A 39 11.51 -2.15 -9.98
N GLN A 40 12.11 -3.21 -9.43
CA GLN A 40 11.61 -4.58 -9.59
C GLN A 40 10.21 -4.74 -9.00
N ARG A 41 9.99 -4.26 -7.77
CA ARG A 41 8.67 -4.28 -7.13
C ARG A 41 7.66 -3.45 -7.91
N PHE A 42 8.07 -2.29 -8.40
CA PHE A 42 7.21 -1.39 -9.16
C PHE A 42 6.59 -2.11 -10.36
N SER A 43 7.41 -2.79 -11.16
CA SER A 43 6.95 -3.57 -12.31
C SER A 43 6.15 -4.81 -11.91
N ALA A 44 6.63 -5.58 -10.91
CA ALA A 44 6.02 -6.84 -10.51
C ALA A 44 4.62 -6.65 -9.87
N GLU A 45 4.43 -5.56 -9.12
CA GLU A 45 3.20 -5.30 -8.38
C GLU A 45 2.20 -4.41 -9.15
N GLY A 46 2.55 -3.94 -10.35
CA GLY A 46 1.70 -3.07 -11.16
C GLY A 46 1.46 -1.70 -10.54
N MET A 47 2.50 -1.12 -9.94
CA MET A 47 2.42 0.21 -9.34
C MET A 47 2.24 1.29 -10.43
N SER A 48 1.49 2.34 -10.09
CA SER A 48 1.16 3.46 -10.98
C SER A 48 1.73 4.76 -10.43
N LEU A 49 2.68 5.37 -11.14
CA LEU A 49 3.21 6.69 -10.77
C LEU A 49 2.16 7.79 -10.93
N VAL A 50 1.23 7.63 -11.86
CA VAL A 50 0.15 8.60 -12.11
C VAL A 50 -0.81 8.65 -10.93
N ASP A 51 -1.11 7.52 -10.32
CA ASP A 51 -2.02 7.39 -9.17
C ASP A 51 -1.29 7.61 -7.84
N SER A 52 0.04 7.50 -7.83
CA SER A 52 0.89 7.71 -6.65
C SER A 52 1.14 9.19 -6.38
N ARG A 53 1.33 9.55 -5.12
CA ARG A 53 1.52 10.96 -4.69
C ARG A 53 2.71 11.12 -3.75
N VAL A 54 3.37 12.25 -3.91
CA VAL A 54 4.30 12.78 -2.90
C VAL A 54 3.73 14.10 -2.40
N TRP A 55 3.76 14.33 -1.11
CA TRP A 55 3.37 15.61 -0.51
C TRP A 55 4.61 16.37 -0.10
N LEU A 56 4.68 17.61 -0.53
CA LEU A 56 5.81 18.52 -0.29
C LEU A 56 5.43 19.59 0.74
N ALA A 57 6.38 19.95 1.58
CA ALA A 57 6.37 21.13 2.42
C ALA A 57 7.36 22.16 1.85
N GLY A 58 6.89 23.05 1.00
CA GLY A 58 7.78 23.78 0.07
C GLY A 58 8.39 22.78 -0.91
N ASP A 59 9.71 22.69 -0.95
CA ASP A 59 10.43 21.75 -1.81
C ASP A 59 10.81 20.42 -1.11
N GLU A 60 10.54 20.30 0.19
CA GLU A 60 10.93 19.13 0.97
C GLU A 60 9.81 18.07 1.00
N PRO A 61 10.11 16.80 0.64
CA PRO A 61 9.17 15.71 0.74
C PRO A 61 8.78 15.44 2.21
N ALA A 62 7.47 15.44 2.50
CA ALA A 62 6.91 15.21 3.82
C ALA A 62 6.21 13.84 3.93
N ALA A 63 5.61 13.37 2.85
CA ALA A 63 4.88 12.11 2.81
C ALA A 63 4.88 11.50 1.39
N ILE A 64 4.65 10.20 1.32
CA ILE A 64 4.52 9.45 0.06
C ILE A 64 3.40 8.43 0.14
N ALA A 65 2.68 8.26 -0.97
CA ALA A 65 1.76 7.14 -1.20
C ALA A 65 2.06 6.49 -2.54
N ILE A 66 2.28 5.19 -2.53
CA ILE A 66 2.45 4.37 -3.73
C ILE A 66 1.20 3.53 -3.93
N VAL A 67 0.64 3.63 -5.12
CA VAL A 67 -0.61 2.98 -5.51
C VAL A 67 -0.35 2.01 -6.65
N ALA A 68 -0.88 0.81 -6.55
CA ALA A 68 -0.97 -0.15 -7.65
C ALA A 68 -2.42 -0.20 -8.15
N ARG A 69 -2.64 -0.12 -9.48
CA ARG A 69 -3.96 -0.07 -10.08
C ARG A 69 -4.25 -1.30 -10.93
N ARG A 70 -5.48 -1.82 -10.81
CA ARG A 70 -5.99 -2.90 -11.66
C ARG A 70 -7.46 -2.67 -11.97
N GLY A 71 -7.74 -2.10 -13.14
CA GLY A 71 -9.11 -1.72 -13.53
C GLY A 71 -9.69 -0.67 -12.59
N SER A 72 -10.87 -0.95 -12.01
CA SER A 72 -11.53 -0.11 -11.00
C SER A 72 -11.07 -0.39 -9.57
N ALA A 73 -10.07 -1.26 -9.36
CA ALA A 73 -9.51 -1.54 -8.06
C ALA A 73 -8.09 -0.97 -7.93
N ALA A 74 -7.76 -0.46 -6.75
CA ALA A 74 -6.42 -0.01 -6.41
C ALA A 74 -5.93 -0.68 -5.12
N ARG A 75 -4.62 -0.86 -5.01
CA ARG A 75 -3.95 -1.26 -3.78
C ARG A 75 -3.00 -0.15 -3.33
N LEU A 76 -3.16 0.30 -2.10
CA LEU A 76 -2.19 1.17 -1.45
C LEU A 76 -0.98 0.33 -1.05
N ALA A 77 0.08 0.37 -1.88
CA ALA A 77 1.28 -0.43 -1.68
C ALA A 77 2.20 0.14 -0.60
N ALA A 78 2.20 1.47 -0.43
CA ALA A 78 2.88 2.16 0.66
C ALA A 78 2.17 3.47 0.99
N PHE A 79 2.13 3.82 2.28
CA PHE A 79 1.74 5.15 2.75
C PHE A 79 2.52 5.47 4.00
N ALA A 80 3.32 6.51 3.94
CA ALA A 80 4.16 6.91 5.06
C ALA A 80 4.42 8.42 5.08
N LEU A 81 4.59 8.95 6.28
CA LEU A 81 5.03 10.32 6.54
C LEU A 81 6.43 10.27 7.16
N ARG A 82 7.27 11.24 6.82
CA ARG A 82 8.55 11.44 7.53
C ARG A 82 8.31 11.66 9.02
N PRO A 83 9.22 11.23 9.91
CA PRO A 83 9.03 11.31 11.37
C PRO A 83 8.58 12.69 11.86
N ALA A 84 9.17 13.77 11.34
CA ALA A 84 8.84 15.15 11.70
C ALA A 84 7.37 15.55 11.43
N TRP A 85 6.66 14.81 10.58
CA TRP A 85 5.27 15.09 10.17
C TRP A 85 4.24 14.16 10.79
N ARG A 86 4.69 13.14 11.53
CA ARG A 86 3.81 12.19 12.22
C ARG A 86 3.17 12.82 13.47
N GLY A 87 2.07 12.22 13.94
CA GLY A 87 1.39 12.64 15.18
C GLY A 87 0.61 13.96 15.09
N LYS A 88 0.55 14.60 13.91
CA LYS A 88 -0.09 15.91 13.69
C LYS A 88 -1.46 15.82 13.00
N GLY A 89 -2.06 14.64 12.92
CA GLY A 89 -3.34 14.42 12.23
C GLY A 89 -3.26 14.44 10.70
N LEU A 90 -2.08 14.74 10.11
CA LEU A 90 -1.88 14.88 8.68
C LEU A 90 -2.19 13.60 7.90
N GLY A 91 -1.85 12.44 8.44
CA GLY A 91 -2.09 11.17 7.76
C GLY A 91 -3.53 10.97 7.32
N ARG A 92 -4.51 11.42 8.14
CA ARG A 92 -5.93 11.37 7.80
C ARG A 92 -6.27 12.29 6.63
N LYS A 93 -5.81 13.54 6.68
CA LYS A 93 -6.05 14.54 5.62
C LYS A 93 -5.49 14.05 4.28
N LEU A 94 -4.23 13.63 4.27
CA LEU A 94 -3.54 13.18 3.06
C LEU A 94 -4.18 11.91 2.46
N MET A 95 -4.61 10.98 3.32
CA MET A 95 -5.29 9.77 2.85
C MET A 95 -6.68 10.09 2.29
N GLN A 96 -7.44 11.00 2.90
CA GLN A 96 -8.72 11.44 2.37
C GLN A 96 -8.56 12.09 0.99
N GLU A 97 -7.56 12.94 0.83
CA GLU A 97 -7.22 13.57 -0.45
C GLU A 97 -6.88 12.54 -1.52
N LEU A 98 -6.04 11.54 -1.19
CA LEU A 98 -5.71 10.44 -2.10
C LEU A 98 -6.95 9.63 -2.50
N LEU A 99 -7.80 9.28 -1.53
CA LEU A 99 -9.02 8.50 -1.80
C LEU A 99 -10.01 9.25 -2.69
N MET A 100 -10.19 10.55 -2.49
CA MET A 100 -11.02 11.39 -3.36
C MET A 100 -10.47 11.43 -4.79
N LEU A 101 -9.16 11.57 -4.94
CA LEU A 101 -8.51 11.57 -6.24
C LEU A 101 -8.67 10.22 -6.96
N LEU A 102 -8.46 9.10 -6.26
CA LEU A 102 -8.65 7.76 -6.82
C LEU A 102 -10.12 7.53 -7.24
N GLN A 103 -11.07 7.99 -6.44
CA GLN A 103 -12.49 7.92 -6.76
C GLN A 103 -12.84 8.71 -8.03
N GLN A 104 -12.32 9.92 -8.17
CA GLN A 104 -12.48 10.74 -9.38
C GLN A 104 -11.92 10.07 -10.63
N GLN A 105 -10.91 9.22 -10.47
CA GLN A 105 -10.31 8.44 -11.55
C GLN A 105 -11.02 7.09 -11.81
N GLY A 106 -12.18 6.86 -11.20
CA GLY A 106 -12.99 5.66 -11.41
C GLY A 106 -12.54 4.46 -10.59
N ILE A 107 -11.78 4.66 -9.50
CA ILE A 107 -11.48 3.59 -8.56
C ILE A 107 -12.66 3.39 -7.59
N GLU A 108 -13.22 2.21 -7.61
CA GLU A 108 -14.37 1.83 -6.78
C GLU A 108 -13.94 1.13 -5.48
N THR A 109 -12.79 0.47 -5.50
CA THR A 109 -12.31 -0.31 -4.36
C THR A 109 -10.83 -0.06 -4.11
N VAL A 110 -10.48 0.25 -2.86
CA VAL A 110 -9.09 0.39 -2.42
C VAL A 110 -8.77 -0.66 -1.37
N PHE A 111 -7.69 -1.41 -1.60
CA PHE A 111 -7.13 -2.38 -0.67
C PHE A 111 -5.82 -1.86 -0.08
N LEU A 112 -5.50 -2.30 1.12
CA LEU A 112 -4.20 -2.10 1.73
C LEU A 112 -3.85 -3.26 2.66
N GLU A 113 -2.56 -3.35 2.95
CA GLU A 113 -2.01 -4.25 3.95
C GLU A 113 -1.44 -3.42 5.09
N VAL A 114 -1.68 -3.83 6.32
CA VAL A 114 -1.16 -3.15 7.51
C VAL A 114 -0.68 -4.16 8.55
N ILE A 115 0.45 -3.89 9.17
CA ILE A 115 0.96 -4.69 10.28
C ILE A 115 -0.02 -4.57 11.44
N ARG A 116 -0.46 -5.72 12.01
CA ARG A 116 -1.44 -5.77 13.09
C ARG A 116 -1.06 -4.87 14.28
N ASP A 117 0.21 -4.86 14.62
CA ASP A 117 0.74 -4.12 15.78
C ASP A 117 0.97 -2.63 15.48
N ASN A 118 0.74 -2.19 14.23
CA ASN A 118 0.70 -0.77 13.88
C ASN A 118 -0.66 -0.17 14.25
N HIS A 119 -0.93 -0.04 15.54
CA HIS A 119 -2.21 0.44 16.04
C HIS A 119 -2.60 1.82 15.51
N ALA A 120 -1.61 2.71 15.33
CA ALA A 120 -1.85 4.05 14.77
C ALA A 120 -2.35 4.00 13.33
N ALA A 121 -1.74 3.17 12.48
CA ALA A 121 -2.17 3.00 11.09
C ALA A 121 -3.52 2.27 11.01
N VAL A 122 -3.72 1.23 11.83
CA VAL A 122 -5.01 0.51 11.90
C VAL A 122 -6.14 1.47 12.28
N ALA A 123 -5.96 2.28 13.33
CA ALA A 123 -6.94 3.28 13.75
C ALA A 123 -7.21 4.33 12.67
N LEU A 124 -6.15 4.80 11.97
CA LEU A 124 -6.27 5.71 10.85
C LEU A 124 -7.18 5.12 9.76
N TYR A 125 -6.88 3.91 9.29
CA TYR A 125 -7.64 3.29 8.19
C TYR A 125 -9.08 2.97 8.60
N GLN A 126 -9.30 2.48 9.82
CA GLN A 126 -10.65 2.26 10.35
C GLN A 126 -11.46 3.57 10.41
N SER A 127 -10.82 4.68 10.83
CA SER A 127 -11.47 6.00 10.88
C SER A 127 -11.86 6.56 9.50
N LEU A 128 -11.28 6.00 8.43
CA LEU A 128 -11.58 6.32 7.03
C LEU A 128 -12.55 5.33 6.39
N GLY A 129 -13.13 4.41 7.18
CA GLY A 129 -14.11 3.45 6.70
C GLY A 129 -13.52 2.15 6.13
N PHE A 130 -12.21 1.92 6.25
CA PHE A 130 -11.64 0.62 5.89
C PHE A 130 -12.09 -0.45 6.87
N THR A 131 -12.46 -1.61 6.34
CA THR A 131 -12.87 -2.79 7.13
C THR A 131 -11.88 -3.93 6.95
N ARG A 132 -11.56 -4.61 8.05
CA ARG A 132 -10.68 -5.78 8.02
C ARG A 132 -11.33 -6.93 7.25
N ARG A 133 -10.59 -7.51 6.30
CA ARG A 133 -11.05 -8.66 5.50
C ARG A 133 -10.40 -9.97 5.95
N TYR A 134 -9.07 -10.03 5.92
CA TYR A 134 -8.31 -11.26 6.16
C TYR A 134 -7.11 -10.98 7.04
N GLY A 135 -6.61 -12.02 7.73
CA GLY A 135 -5.27 -12.04 8.28
C GLY A 135 -4.33 -12.65 7.24
N LEU A 136 -3.20 -12.00 6.99
CA LEU A 136 -2.14 -12.53 6.16
C LEU A 136 -1.05 -13.12 7.05
N CYS A 137 -0.58 -14.34 6.73
CA CYS A 137 0.56 -14.98 7.37
C CYS A 137 1.64 -15.20 6.32
N GLY A 138 2.85 -14.71 6.59
CA GLY A 138 4.03 -14.96 5.77
C GLY A 138 4.86 -16.09 6.39
N TYR A 139 5.43 -16.93 5.54
CA TYR A 139 6.38 -17.97 5.94
C TYR A 139 7.71 -17.69 5.28
N LEU A 140 8.78 -17.71 6.06
CA LEU A 140 10.15 -17.57 5.58
C LEU A 140 10.86 -18.89 5.81
N SER A 141 11.46 -19.47 4.75
CA SER A 141 12.40 -20.59 4.87
C SER A 141 13.82 -20.06 4.73
N THR A 142 14.64 -20.30 5.72
CA THR A 142 16.07 -19.94 5.71
C THR A 142 16.92 -21.06 5.10
N GLU A 143 16.35 -22.25 4.90
CA GLU A 143 17.03 -23.39 4.28
C GLU A 143 16.43 -23.63 2.88
N LEU A 144 17.22 -23.36 1.85
CA LEU A 144 16.91 -23.78 0.50
C LEU A 144 17.36 -25.23 0.34
N LEU A 145 16.46 -26.18 0.54
CA LEU A 145 16.72 -27.58 0.20
C LEU A 145 16.87 -27.68 -1.33
N PRO A 146 17.93 -28.32 -1.86
CA PRO A 146 18.26 -28.32 -3.29
C PRO A 146 17.23 -28.93 -4.23
N ARG A 147 16.13 -29.47 -3.74
CA ARG A 147 15.07 -30.16 -4.50
C ARG A 147 13.65 -29.94 -3.96
N CYS A 148 13.38 -28.90 -3.20
CA CYS A 148 12.00 -28.61 -2.81
C CYS A 148 11.23 -27.97 -3.97
N ARG A 149 10.36 -28.75 -4.61
CA ARG A 149 9.17 -28.18 -5.27
C ARG A 149 8.38 -27.45 -4.18
N ALA A 150 8.25 -26.13 -4.29
CA ALA A 150 7.41 -25.36 -3.42
C ALA A 150 5.97 -25.90 -3.50
N TYR A 151 5.53 -26.62 -2.47
CA TYR A 151 4.12 -26.97 -2.33
C TYR A 151 3.41 -25.71 -1.84
N TYR A 152 2.59 -25.15 -2.70
CA TYR A 152 1.69 -24.07 -2.33
C TYR A 152 0.57 -24.67 -1.48
N SER A 153 0.48 -24.30 -0.23
CA SER A 153 -0.73 -24.54 0.54
C SER A 153 -1.87 -23.75 -0.09
N PHE A 154 -2.86 -24.47 -0.54
CA PHE A 154 -4.06 -23.94 -1.16
C PHE A 154 -4.80 -23.07 -0.13
N ILE A 155 -4.85 -21.77 -0.37
CA ILE A 155 -5.85 -20.93 0.25
C ILE A 155 -7.13 -21.21 -0.52
N PRO A 156 -8.20 -21.74 0.10
CA PRO A 156 -9.43 -22.02 -0.62
C PRO A 156 -9.91 -20.72 -1.29
N PRO A 157 -10.36 -20.80 -2.56
CA PRO A 157 -10.87 -19.62 -3.26
C PRO A 157 -12.05 -19.06 -2.47
N CYS A 158 -12.03 -17.75 -2.25
CA CYS A 158 -13.21 -17.06 -1.76
C CYS A 158 -14.31 -17.29 -2.79
N PRO A 159 -15.52 -17.74 -2.39
CA PRO A 159 -16.60 -18.10 -3.33
C PRO A 159 -17.07 -16.96 -4.25
N CYS A 160 -16.59 -15.75 -4.05
CA CYS A 160 -16.95 -14.56 -4.82
C CYS A 160 -15.99 -14.22 -5.98
N PHE A 161 -14.91 -14.99 -6.21
CA PHE A 161 -14.00 -14.75 -7.32
C PHE A 161 -13.73 -16.03 -8.11
N GLY A 162 -14.42 -16.19 -9.22
CA GLY A 162 -14.34 -17.34 -10.12
C GLY A 162 -13.13 -17.34 -11.07
N ALA A 163 -11.92 -17.04 -10.59
CA ALA A 163 -10.68 -17.25 -11.35
C ALA A 163 -9.49 -17.50 -10.43
N PRO A 164 -8.58 -18.43 -10.76
CA PRO A 164 -7.43 -18.72 -9.93
C PRO A 164 -6.42 -17.57 -10.01
N LEU A 165 -6.17 -16.92 -8.88
CA LEU A 165 -5.09 -15.94 -8.72
C LEU A 165 -3.74 -16.64 -8.90
N ARG A 166 -3.08 -16.38 -10.03
CA ARG A 166 -1.69 -16.75 -10.25
C ARG A 166 -0.80 -15.90 -9.35
N ARG A 167 -0.02 -16.59 -8.52
CA ARG A 167 1.16 -16.16 -7.75
C ARG A 167 1.17 -14.71 -7.25
N VAL A 168 0.99 -14.55 -5.96
CA VAL A 168 1.47 -13.39 -5.22
C VAL A 168 2.57 -13.89 -4.29
N THR A 169 3.82 -13.56 -4.59
CA THR A 169 4.92 -13.65 -3.62
C THR A 169 4.79 -12.46 -2.69
N ALA A 170 4.09 -12.63 -1.58
CA ALA A 170 4.00 -11.62 -0.54
C ALA A 170 4.99 -11.94 0.57
N SER A 171 5.96 -11.08 0.77
CA SER A 171 6.93 -11.15 1.84
C SER A 171 6.61 -10.13 2.92
N PHE A 172 5.42 -10.15 3.54
CA PHE A 172 5.17 -9.38 4.77
C PHE A 172 3.96 -9.93 5.53
N PRO A 173 4.03 -10.05 6.86
CA PRO A 173 2.85 -10.33 7.67
C PRO A 173 1.98 -9.06 7.75
N GLY A 174 0.78 -9.13 7.23
CA GLY A 174 -0.13 -7.99 7.17
C GLY A 174 -1.62 -8.38 7.20
N CYS A 175 -2.46 -7.39 7.35
CA CYS A 175 -3.91 -7.52 7.38
C CYS A 175 -4.51 -6.72 6.21
N TRP A 176 -5.38 -7.35 5.41
CA TRP A 176 -6.10 -6.66 4.33
C TRP A 176 -7.32 -5.92 4.87
N ILE A 177 -7.47 -4.68 4.48
CA ILE A 177 -8.62 -3.85 4.86
C ILE A 177 -9.26 -3.24 3.60
N ARG A 178 -10.58 -3.30 3.49
CA ARG A 178 -11.38 -2.77 2.38
C ARG A 178 -12.23 -1.59 2.82
N LEU A 179 -12.35 -0.56 1.98
CA LEU A 179 -13.37 0.48 2.13
C LEU A 179 -14.75 -0.05 1.73
N PRO A 180 -15.80 0.22 2.50
CA PRO A 180 -17.15 0.09 2.01
C PRO A 180 -17.36 1.17 0.93
N SER A 181 -17.62 0.74 -0.30
CA SER A 181 -18.07 1.66 -1.35
C SER A 181 -19.50 2.12 -1.00
N PRO A 182 -19.83 3.41 -1.10
CA PRO A 182 -21.20 3.87 -0.96
C PRO A 182 -22.12 3.37 -2.09
N LEU A 183 -21.59 2.66 -3.09
CA LEU A 183 -22.33 2.17 -4.26
C LEU A 183 -22.38 0.64 -4.38
N CYS A 184 -21.86 -0.13 -3.42
CA CYS A 184 -22.04 -1.58 -3.43
C CYS A 184 -23.45 -1.95 -2.97
N HIS A 185 -24.44 -1.84 -3.83
CA HIS A 185 -25.69 -2.58 -3.71
C HIS A 185 -25.38 -4.07 -3.93
N VAL A 186 -25.37 -4.83 -2.85
CA VAL A 186 -25.51 -6.28 -2.90
C VAL A 186 -26.93 -6.54 -3.43
N ARG A 187 -27.07 -6.95 -4.68
CA ARG A 187 -28.30 -7.62 -5.11
C ARG A 187 -28.23 -9.05 -4.60
N SER A 188 -29.24 -9.38 -3.81
CA SER A 188 -29.63 -10.74 -3.39
C SER A 188 -29.77 -11.69 -4.58
#